data_43a28f830d8dd7d818174559d07b6f9a
#
_entry.id   43a28f830d8dd7d818174559d07b6f9a
#
_cell.length_a   1.000
_cell.length_b   1.000
_cell.length_c   1.000
_cell.angle_alpha   90.00
_cell.angle_beta   90.00
_cell.angle_gamma   90.00
#
_symmetry.space_group_name_H-M   'P 1'
#
loop_
_entity.id
_entity.type
_entity.pdbx_description
1 polymer ?
#
loop_
_entity_poly.entity_id
_entity_poly.type
_entity_poly.pdbx_seq_one_letter_code
_entity_poly.pdbx_strand_id
1 'polypeptide(L)'
;TIPDIEVTSPGIRKLLEKIDPHKATGPDNIPSQFLKTCAVEMADVFRTLFQASLNQGVVPPDWKNANIVPLFKKGDKSNPANYRPISLTSLTCKILEHVVYSSVMTHFEKYSILDDAQHGFRKNRSCVSQLISTMDDFANSLKNQKQTDAILLDFSKAFDKVWHKGLLFKLKQCGIGGKLLDWFHDYLNDRMQRVVINGQNSSWKHTSSGVPQGSVLGPLLFLLFINNIS
;
A
#
# COMPACT_ATOMS: atom_id res chain seq x y z
N THR A 1 5.59 1.10 21.39
CA THR A 1 4.47 0.51 20.61
C THR A 1 3.56 1.62 20.13
N ILE A 2 2.96 1.41 18.96
CA ILE A 2 1.92 2.31 18.43
C ILE A 2 0.68 2.24 19.35
N PRO A 3 0.00 3.37 19.63
CA PRO A 3 -1.28 3.35 20.35
C PRO A 3 -2.39 2.73 19.49
N ASP A 4 -3.46 2.29 20.13
CA ASP A 4 -4.64 1.81 19.42
C ASP A 4 -5.20 2.89 18.49
N ILE A 5 -5.65 2.46 17.32
CA ILE A 5 -6.20 3.36 16.31
C ILE A 5 -7.66 3.64 16.63
N GLU A 6 -7.99 4.89 16.90
CA GLU A 6 -9.35 5.35 17.08
C GLU A 6 -9.91 5.85 15.74
N VAL A 7 -11.00 5.24 15.31
CA VAL A 7 -11.70 5.60 14.06
C VAL A 7 -12.77 6.62 14.37
N THR A 8 -12.74 7.79 13.70
CA THR A 8 -13.70 8.87 13.94
C THR A 8 -14.59 9.11 12.73
N SER A 9 -15.89 9.36 12.97
CA SER A 9 -16.85 9.67 11.90
C SER A 9 -16.45 10.89 11.05
N PRO A 10 -15.97 12.00 11.65
CA PRO A 10 -15.49 13.14 10.85
C PRO A 10 -14.29 12.78 9.96
N GLY A 11 -13.39 11.94 10.44
CA GLY A 11 -12.25 11.45 9.65
C GLY A 11 -12.69 10.64 8.45
N ILE A 12 -13.61 9.70 8.65
CA ILE A 12 -14.18 8.87 7.57
C ILE A 12 -14.96 9.74 6.57
N ARG A 13 -15.84 10.62 7.05
CA ARG A 13 -16.59 11.53 6.19
C ARG A 13 -15.64 12.30 5.25
N LYS A 14 -14.58 12.88 5.80
CA LYS A 14 -13.57 13.63 5.02
C LYS A 14 -12.89 12.76 3.96
N LEU A 15 -12.65 11.47 4.22
CA LEU A 15 -12.09 10.53 3.25
C LEU A 15 -13.10 10.20 2.15
N LEU A 16 -14.37 9.96 2.50
CA LEU A 16 -15.46 9.68 1.56
C LEU A 16 -15.71 10.87 0.62
N GLU A 17 -15.79 12.09 1.13
CA GLU A 17 -15.99 13.32 0.35
C GLU A 17 -14.86 13.56 -0.68
N LYS A 18 -13.65 13.10 -0.38
CA LYS A 18 -12.47 13.23 -1.25
C LYS A 18 -12.35 12.14 -2.32
N ILE A 19 -13.20 11.12 -2.32
CA ILE A 19 -13.16 10.07 -3.32
C ILE A 19 -13.40 10.68 -4.72
N ASP A 20 -12.57 10.29 -5.68
CA ASP A 20 -12.84 10.56 -7.08
C ASP A 20 -14.03 9.69 -7.55
N PRO A 21 -15.14 10.31 -8.00
CA PRO A 21 -16.35 9.60 -8.36
C PRO A 21 -16.19 8.67 -9.59
N HIS A 22 -15.12 8.82 -10.36
CA HIS A 22 -14.83 8.03 -11.56
C HIS A 22 -13.87 6.86 -11.31
N LYS A 23 -13.48 6.59 -10.05
CA LYS A 23 -12.63 5.44 -9.75
C LYS A 23 -13.33 4.11 -10.06
N ALA A 24 -12.57 3.20 -10.65
CA ALA A 24 -13.02 1.82 -10.87
C ALA A 24 -13.34 1.13 -9.55
N THR A 25 -14.42 0.33 -9.56
CA THR A 25 -14.86 -0.46 -8.41
C THR A 25 -13.99 -1.69 -8.18
N GLY A 26 -13.95 -2.17 -6.95
CA GLY A 26 -13.42 -3.49 -6.62
C GLY A 26 -14.40 -4.63 -6.95
N PRO A 27 -14.07 -5.85 -6.53
CA PRO A 27 -14.96 -7.03 -6.73
C PRO A 27 -16.30 -6.94 -6.00
N ASP A 28 -16.39 -6.07 -4.97
CA ASP A 28 -17.61 -5.77 -4.21
C ASP A 28 -18.64 -4.92 -4.98
N ASN A 29 -18.25 -4.37 -6.13
CA ASN A 29 -19.07 -3.54 -7.01
C ASN A 29 -19.68 -2.30 -6.32
N ILE A 30 -19.08 -1.80 -5.23
CA ILE A 30 -19.54 -0.57 -4.57
C ILE A 30 -19.03 0.63 -5.37
N PRO A 31 -19.92 1.46 -5.99
CA PRO A 31 -19.47 2.58 -6.80
C PRO A 31 -18.86 3.70 -5.97
N SER A 32 -17.78 4.30 -6.46
CA SER A 32 -17.13 5.46 -5.85
C SER A 32 -18.08 6.65 -5.71
N GLN A 33 -18.93 6.88 -6.70
CA GLN A 33 -19.96 7.93 -6.68
C GLN A 33 -20.94 7.73 -5.52
N PHE A 34 -21.39 6.49 -5.27
CA PHE A 34 -22.27 6.17 -4.13
C PHE A 34 -21.61 6.52 -2.80
N LEU A 35 -20.38 6.05 -2.59
CA LEU A 35 -19.62 6.34 -1.36
C LEU A 35 -19.43 7.83 -1.11
N LYS A 36 -19.17 8.59 -2.18
CA LYS A 36 -19.03 10.05 -2.10
C LYS A 36 -20.35 10.75 -1.78
N THR A 37 -21.42 10.38 -2.49
CA THR A 37 -22.73 11.02 -2.33
C THR A 37 -23.32 10.77 -0.94
N CYS A 38 -23.18 9.56 -0.43
CA CYS A 38 -23.69 9.15 0.89
C CYS A 38 -22.64 9.31 2.01
N ALA A 39 -21.67 10.22 1.86
CA ALA A 39 -20.55 10.35 2.79
C ALA A 39 -20.98 10.67 4.24
N VAL A 40 -22.04 11.45 4.41
CA VAL A 40 -22.56 11.84 5.72
C VAL A 40 -23.22 10.65 6.41
N GLU A 41 -24.12 9.95 5.70
CA GLU A 41 -24.92 8.84 6.21
C GLU A 41 -24.04 7.60 6.49
N MET A 42 -23.03 7.37 5.63
CA MET A 42 -22.16 6.22 5.74
C MET A 42 -21.03 6.37 6.76
N ALA A 43 -20.71 7.60 7.19
CA ALA A 43 -19.56 7.84 8.07
C ALA A 43 -19.67 7.10 9.41
N ASP A 44 -20.82 7.10 10.06
CA ASP A 44 -21.02 6.40 11.34
C ASP A 44 -21.06 4.87 11.17
N VAL A 45 -21.65 4.40 10.08
CA VAL A 45 -21.67 2.97 9.74
C VAL A 45 -20.25 2.45 9.55
N PHE A 46 -19.45 3.15 8.74
CA PHE A 46 -18.05 2.75 8.51
C PHE A 46 -17.18 2.94 9.75
N ARG A 47 -17.42 3.98 10.58
CA ARG A 47 -16.73 4.09 11.87
C ARG A 47 -16.91 2.82 12.70
N THR A 48 -18.15 2.35 12.84
CA THR A 48 -18.46 1.15 13.62
C THR A 48 -17.83 -0.10 13.02
N LEU A 49 -17.94 -0.28 11.71
CA LEU A 49 -17.39 -1.45 11.00
C LEU A 49 -15.85 -1.47 11.05
N PHE A 50 -15.21 -0.33 10.81
CA PHE A 50 -13.74 -0.22 10.80
C PHE A 50 -13.16 -0.38 12.20
N GLN A 51 -13.80 0.20 13.23
CA GLN A 51 -13.35 0.02 14.60
C GLN A 51 -13.50 -1.44 15.03
N ALA A 52 -14.59 -2.12 14.66
CA ALA A 52 -14.78 -3.54 14.92
C ALA A 52 -13.68 -4.39 14.23
N SER A 53 -13.37 -4.10 12.97
CA SER A 53 -12.29 -4.77 12.22
C SER A 53 -10.94 -4.64 12.93
N LEU A 54 -10.58 -3.44 13.37
CA LEU A 54 -9.31 -3.18 14.07
C LEU A 54 -9.29 -3.83 15.47
N ASN A 55 -10.37 -3.74 16.22
CA ASN A 55 -10.47 -4.33 17.58
C ASN A 55 -10.40 -5.86 17.56
N GLN A 56 -10.92 -6.49 16.52
CA GLN A 56 -10.85 -7.93 16.33
C GLN A 56 -9.54 -8.40 15.70
N GLY A 57 -8.83 -7.50 15.00
CA GLY A 57 -7.64 -7.85 14.21
C GLY A 57 -7.99 -8.65 12.95
N VAL A 58 -9.17 -8.40 12.35
CA VAL A 58 -9.69 -9.16 11.20
C VAL A 58 -10.16 -8.22 10.10
N VAL A 59 -9.85 -8.56 8.86
CA VAL A 59 -10.31 -7.87 7.64
C VAL A 59 -11.48 -8.65 7.05
N PRO A 60 -12.61 -8.00 6.74
CA PRO A 60 -13.72 -8.66 6.07
C PRO A 60 -13.29 -9.42 4.82
N PRO A 61 -13.72 -10.66 4.59
CA PRO A 61 -13.23 -11.51 3.48
C PRO A 61 -13.38 -10.86 2.10
N ASP A 62 -14.47 -10.14 1.84
CA ASP A 62 -14.70 -9.45 0.56
C ASP A 62 -13.64 -8.39 0.25
N TRP A 63 -13.01 -7.81 1.28
CA TRP A 63 -11.96 -6.79 1.10
C TRP A 63 -10.60 -7.39 0.76
N LYS A 64 -10.44 -8.70 0.90
CA LYS A 64 -9.23 -9.43 0.52
C LYS A 64 -9.21 -9.81 -0.97
N ASN A 65 -10.32 -9.64 -1.68
CA ASN A 65 -10.45 -9.96 -3.09
C ASN A 65 -9.97 -8.79 -3.98
N ALA A 66 -9.37 -9.12 -5.13
CA ALA A 66 -8.95 -8.13 -6.11
C ALA A 66 -9.25 -8.56 -7.55
N ASN A 67 -9.77 -7.64 -8.35
CA ASN A 67 -9.78 -7.76 -9.80
C ASN A 67 -8.47 -7.19 -10.35
N ILE A 68 -7.72 -7.99 -11.11
CA ILE A 68 -6.46 -7.57 -11.74
C ILE A 68 -6.73 -7.10 -13.16
N VAL A 69 -6.41 -5.84 -13.42
CA VAL A 69 -6.42 -5.27 -14.78
C VAL A 69 -5.00 -5.21 -15.30
N PRO A 70 -4.68 -5.91 -16.40
CA PRO A 70 -3.35 -5.88 -16.98
C PRO A 70 -3.11 -4.57 -17.73
N LEU A 71 -2.17 -3.74 -17.24
CA LEU A 71 -1.76 -2.52 -17.92
C LEU A 71 -0.50 -2.77 -18.73
N PHE A 72 -0.58 -2.60 -20.07
CA PHE A 72 0.58 -2.78 -20.94
C PHE A 72 1.72 -1.81 -20.59
N LYS A 73 2.93 -2.31 -20.45
CA LYS A 73 4.13 -1.53 -20.08
C LYS A 73 5.01 -1.23 -21.32
N LYS A 74 5.47 -2.27 -21.99
CA LYS A 74 6.35 -2.19 -23.18
C LYS A 74 6.58 -3.59 -23.77
N GLY A 75 7.12 -3.64 -24.99
CA GLY A 75 7.52 -4.90 -25.64
C GLY A 75 6.39 -5.53 -26.44
N ASP A 76 6.40 -6.84 -26.61
CA ASP A 76 5.38 -7.58 -27.33
C ASP A 76 4.09 -7.70 -26.49
N LYS A 77 2.96 -7.29 -27.07
CA LYS A 77 1.62 -7.34 -26.44
C LYS A 77 1.11 -8.77 -26.24
N SER A 78 1.63 -9.75 -26.95
CA SER A 78 1.27 -11.16 -26.78
C SER A 78 1.89 -11.77 -25.52
N ASN A 79 2.94 -11.16 -24.96
CA ASN A 79 3.63 -11.68 -23.78
C ASN A 79 3.05 -11.09 -22.48
N PRO A 80 2.41 -11.90 -21.61
CA PRO A 80 1.83 -11.44 -20.34
C PRO A 80 2.86 -10.78 -19.39
N ALA A 81 4.14 -11.12 -19.49
CA ALA A 81 5.20 -10.52 -18.68
C ALA A 81 5.41 -9.02 -18.95
N ASN A 82 4.90 -8.52 -20.07
CA ASN A 82 4.98 -7.11 -20.47
C ASN A 82 3.84 -6.24 -19.91
N TYR A 83 3.01 -6.80 -19.03
CA TYR A 83 1.91 -6.09 -18.39
C TYR A 83 2.17 -5.90 -16.89
N ARG A 84 1.71 -4.75 -16.35
CA ARG A 84 1.64 -4.50 -14.91
C ARG A 84 0.28 -4.97 -14.40
N PRO A 85 0.21 -5.80 -13.35
CA PRO A 85 -1.05 -6.20 -12.73
C PRO A 85 -1.53 -5.06 -11.80
N ILE A 86 -2.55 -4.32 -12.21
CA ILE A 86 -3.19 -3.31 -11.35
C ILE A 86 -4.33 -3.96 -10.59
N SER A 87 -4.23 -3.96 -9.26
CA SER A 87 -5.24 -4.54 -8.37
C SER A 87 -6.36 -3.53 -8.09
N LEU A 88 -7.55 -3.82 -8.58
CA LEU A 88 -8.77 -3.14 -8.18
C LEU A 88 -9.32 -3.84 -6.93
N THR A 89 -9.02 -3.28 -5.76
CA THR A 89 -9.50 -3.74 -4.47
C THR A 89 -10.72 -2.94 -4.03
N SER A 90 -11.46 -3.41 -3.02
CA SER A 90 -12.59 -2.70 -2.43
C SER A 90 -12.25 -1.25 -2.09
N LEU A 91 -13.09 -0.31 -2.52
CA LEU A 91 -12.94 1.11 -2.16
C LEU A 91 -13.18 1.35 -0.66
N THR A 92 -14.11 0.59 -0.08
CA THR A 92 -14.38 0.62 1.37
C THR A 92 -13.13 0.20 2.16
N CYS A 93 -12.46 -0.87 1.73
CA CYS A 93 -11.18 -1.28 2.32
C CYS A 93 -10.13 -0.17 2.22
N LYS A 94 -10.00 0.51 1.08
CA LYS A 94 -9.04 1.61 0.91
C LYS A 94 -9.28 2.77 1.87
N ILE A 95 -10.52 3.04 2.27
CA ILE A 95 -10.81 4.05 3.29
C ILE A 95 -10.22 3.64 4.64
N LEU A 96 -10.42 2.38 5.05
CA LEU A 96 -9.79 1.86 6.27
C LEU A 96 -8.26 1.84 6.14
N GLU A 97 -7.73 1.44 4.98
CA GLU A 97 -6.29 1.51 4.72
C GLU A 97 -5.73 2.93 4.91
N HIS A 98 -6.47 3.99 4.52
CA HIS A 98 -6.06 5.37 4.76
C HIS A 98 -6.01 5.73 6.24
N VAL A 99 -6.95 5.23 7.05
CA VAL A 99 -6.94 5.42 8.51
C VAL A 99 -5.71 4.75 9.12
N VAL A 100 -5.49 3.48 8.78
CA VAL A 100 -4.32 2.70 9.25
C VAL A 100 -3.01 3.33 8.78
N TYR A 101 -2.93 3.70 7.49
CA TYR A 101 -1.76 4.36 6.90
C TYR A 101 -1.38 5.63 7.67
N SER A 102 -2.37 6.50 7.95
CA SER A 102 -2.11 7.76 8.65
C SER A 102 -1.52 7.54 10.04
N SER A 103 -2.07 6.58 10.78
CA SER A 103 -1.60 6.26 12.13
C SER A 103 -0.21 5.62 12.13
N VAL A 104 0.03 4.68 11.21
CA VAL A 104 1.33 4.01 11.08
C VAL A 104 2.40 4.98 10.59
N MET A 105 2.11 5.85 9.62
CA MET A 105 3.07 6.87 9.15
C MET A 105 3.41 7.87 10.24
N THR A 106 2.43 8.34 11.03
CA THR A 106 2.69 9.21 12.17
C THR A 106 3.63 8.54 13.18
N HIS A 107 3.43 7.25 13.44
CA HIS A 107 4.32 6.47 14.29
C HIS A 107 5.73 6.34 13.69
N PHE A 108 5.84 6.05 12.40
CA PHE A 108 7.13 5.91 11.70
C PHE A 108 7.91 7.22 11.66
N GLU A 109 7.23 8.34 11.42
CA GLU A 109 7.86 9.68 11.45
C GLU A 109 8.30 10.06 12.86
N LYS A 110 7.46 9.82 13.89
CA LYS A 110 7.78 10.12 15.29
C LYS A 110 9.03 9.41 15.78
N TYR A 111 9.27 8.19 15.35
CA TYR A 111 10.39 7.36 15.80
C TYR A 111 11.50 7.22 14.74
N SER A 112 11.46 8.02 13.66
CA SER A 112 12.45 8.00 12.57
C SER A 112 12.75 6.58 12.04
N ILE A 113 11.68 5.78 11.84
CA ILE A 113 11.81 4.37 11.47
C ILE A 113 12.28 4.19 10.03
N LEU A 114 11.83 5.05 9.11
CA LEU A 114 12.21 4.98 7.70
C LEU A 114 13.54 5.69 7.46
N ASP A 115 14.45 5.00 6.77
CA ASP A 115 15.76 5.50 6.41
C ASP A 115 15.67 6.82 5.62
N ASP A 116 16.56 7.77 5.92
CA ASP A 116 16.56 9.07 5.26
C ASP A 116 17.04 9.02 3.80
N ALA A 117 17.78 8.00 3.41
CA ALA A 117 18.14 7.76 2.02
C ALA A 117 16.94 7.33 1.16
N GLN A 118 15.83 6.88 1.76
CA GLN A 118 14.65 6.43 1.06
C GLN A 118 13.78 7.61 0.61
N HIS A 119 13.72 7.90 -0.68
CA HIS A 119 12.93 9.00 -1.25
C HIS A 119 11.60 8.54 -1.86
N GLY A 120 11.51 7.35 -2.42
CA GLY A 120 10.28 6.82 -3.03
C GLY A 120 9.15 6.68 -2.02
N PHE A 121 7.92 7.01 -2.43
CA PHE A 121 6.69 6.89 -1.63
C PHE A 121 6.68 7.64 -0.28
N ARG A 122 7.58 8.58 -0.06
CA ARG A 122 7.62 9.43 1.13
C ARG A 122 7.10 10.85 0.84
N LYS A 123 6.38 11.42 1.81
CA LYS A 123 5.91 12.80 1.76
C LYS A 123 7.12 13.76 1.71
N ASN A 124 7.03 14.82 0.92
CA ASN A 124 8.07 15.85 0.74
C ASN A 124 9.39 15.31 0.15
N ARG A 125 9.41 14.12 -0.42
CA ARG A 125 10.53 13.53 -1.15
C ARG A 125 10.10 13.17 -2.58
N SER A 126 11.04 13.17 -3.51
CA SER A 126 10.78 12.92 -4.93
C SER A 126 12.01 12.30 -5.61
N CYS A 127 11.86 11.84 -6.85
CA CYS A 127 13.00 11.44 -7.69
C CYS A 127 13.99 12.59 -7.87
N VAL A 128 13.51 13.84 -7.95
CA VAL A 128 14.39 15.02 -8.08
C VAL A 128 15.23 15.21 -6.83
N SER A 129 14.63 15.11 -5.64
CA SER A 129 15.40 15.24 -4.38
C SER A 129 16.42 14.12 -4.21
N GLN A 130 16.13 12.90 -4.68
CA GLN A 130 17.09 11.79 -4.71
C GLN A 130 18.27 12.09 -5.65
N LEU A 131 17.96 12.56 -6.86
CA LEU A 131 19.01 12.89 -7.85
C LEU A 131 19.91 14.02 -7.36
N ILE A 132 19.35 15.06 -6.73
CA ILE A 132 20.13 16.16 -6.15
C ILE A 132 21.10 15.63 -5.09
N SER A 133 20.63 14.80 -4.15
CA SER A 133 21.50 14.19 -3.12
C SER A 133 22.62 13.36 -3.76
N THR A 134 22.29 12.51 -4.73
CA THR A 134 23.30 11.69 -5.44
C THR A 134 24.32 12.54 -6.19
N MET A 135 23.89 13.63 -6.83
CA MET A 135 24.79 14.54 -7.53
C MET A 135 25.70 15.32 -6.57
N ASP A 136 25.19 15.70 -5.39
CA ASP A 136 26.00 16.32 -4.34
C ASP A 136 27.09 15.37 -3.83
N ASP A 137 26.74 14.09 -3.58
CA ASP A 137 27.71 13.06 -3.20
C ASP A 137 28.82 12.89 -4.25
N PHE A 138 28.46 12.88 -5.56
CA PHE A 138 29.43 12.80 -6.65
C PHE A 138 30.31 14.04 -6.71
N ALA A 139 29.73 15.24 -6.59
CA ALA A 139 30.48 16.51 -6.62
C ALA A 139 31.47 16.59 -5.43
N ASN A 140 31.05 16.18 -4.25
CA ASN A 140 31.89 16.12 -3.07
C ASN A 140 33.06 15.13 -3.22
N SER A 141 32.80 13.97 -3.83
CA SER A 141 33.83 12.96 -4.11
C SER A 141 34.87 13.52 -5.11
N LEU A 142 34.43 14.14 -6.19
CA LEU A 142 35.30 14.78 -7.17
C LEU A 142 36.16 15.91 -6.58
N LYS A 143 35.54 16.78 -5.76
CA LYS A 143 36.23 17.84 -5.03
C LYS A 143 37.34 17.29 -4.13
N ASN A 144 37.11 16.14 -3.52
CA ASN A 144 38.08 15.48 -2.66
C ASN A 144 39.02 14.51 -3.40
N GLN A 145 39.04 14.55 -4.75
CA GLN A 145 39.85 13.69 -5.62
C GLN A 145 39.67 12.19 -5.33
N LYS A 146 38.45 11.79 -4.95
CA LYS A 146 38.08 10.38 -4.69
C LYS A 146 37.37 9.79 -5.89
N GLN A 147 37.63 8.52 -6.17
CA GLN A 147 36.84 7.72 -7.11
C GLN A 147 35.51 7.35 -6.46
N THR A 148 34.44 7.38 -7.24
CA THR A 148 33.11 6.92 -6.81
C THR A 148 32.60 5.90 -7.82
N ASP A 149 32.22 4.71 -7.31
CA ASP A 149 31.59 3.67 -8.10
C ASP A 149 30.09 3.64 -7.76
N ALA A 150 29.23 3.81 -8.78
CA ALA A 150 27.78 3.78 -8.62
C ALA A 150 27.25 2.39 -9.03
N ILE A 151 26.62 1.68 -8.09
CA ILE A 151 25.99 0.38 -8.34
C ILE A 151 24.47 0.55 -8.32
N LEU A 152 23.82 0.32 -9.47
CA LEU A 152 22.37 0.43 -9.63
C LEU A 152 21.73 -0.95 -9.50
N LEU A 153 20.85 -1.12 -8.52
CA LEU A 153 20.08 -2.35 -8.30
C LEU A 153 18.62 -2.15 -8.68
N ASP A 154 18.03 -3.12 -9.38
CA ASP A 154 16.60 -3.12 -9.72
C ASP A 154 15.93 -4.41 -9.23
N PHE A 155 14.74 -4.27 -8.62
CA PHE A 155 13.95 -5.38 -8.12
C PHE A 155 12.92 -5.84 -9.15
N SER A 156 13.09 -7.03 -9.68
CA SER A 156 12.07 -7.66 -10.52
C SER A 156 10.83 -8.01 -9.71
N LYS A 157 9.66 -7.48 -10.11
CA LYS A 157 8.36 -7.73 -9.44
C LYS A 157 8.40 -7.42 -7.93
N ALA A 158 8.95 -6.26 -7.57
CA ALA A 158 9.20 -5.85 -6.20
C ALA A 158 7.98 -6.04 -5.26
N PHE A 159 6.82 -5.49 -5.66
CA PHE A 159 5.58 -5.59 -4.89
C PHE A 159 5.04 -7.03 -4.79
N ASP A 160 5.21 -7.84 -5.83
CA ASP A 160 4.66 -9.21 -5.90
C ASP A 160 5.47 -10.21 -5.06
N LYS A 161 6.72 -9.86 -4.74
CA LYS A 161 7.68 -10.75 -4.05
C LYS A 161 7.89 -10.43 -2.57
N VAL A 162 7.13 -9.52 -1.99
CA VAL A 162 7.23 -9.22 -0.56
C VAL A 162 6.88 -10.46 0.25
N TRP A 163 7.82 -10.91 1.08
CA TRP A 163 7.63 -12.07 1.95
C TRP A 163 6.84 -11.69 3.20
N HIS A 164 5.62 -12.21 3.34
CA HIS A 164 4.68 -11.82 4.40
C HIS A 164 5.23 -12.03 5.81
N LYS A 165 5.86 -13.20 6.09
CA LYS A 165 6.41 -13.48 7.43
C LYS A 165 7.53 -12.50 7.80
N GLY A 166 8.42 -12.18 6.84
CA GLY A 166 9.48 -11.18 7.05
C GLY A 166 8.93 -9.78 7.26
N LEU A 167 7.90 -9.40 6.50
CA LEU A 167 7.23 -8.11 6.65
C LEU A 167 6.56 -7.98 8.04
N LEU A 168 5.82 -9.00 8.49
CA LEU A 168 5.19 -9.03 9.81
C LEU A 168 6.22 -8.96 10.95
N PHE A 169 7.36 -9.64 10.78
CA PHE A 169 8.47 -9.53 11.73
C PHE A 169 9.01 -8.11 11.82
N LYS A 170 9.23 -7.43 10.66
CA LYS A 170 9.65 -6.02 10.63
C LYS A 170 8.61 -5.08 11.23
N LEU A 171 7.32 -5.26 10.95
CA LEU A 171 6.25 -4.50 11.58
C LEU A 171 6.32 -4.60 13.11
N LYS A 172 6.50 -5.81 13.64
CA LYS A 172 6.64 -6.04 15.08
C LYS A 172 7.86 -5.32 15.66
N GLN A 173 9.00 -5.39 14.99
CA GLN A 173 10.22 -4.69 15.41
C GLN A 173 10.05 -3.16 15.44
N CYS A 174 9.24 -2.63 14.52
CA CYS A 174 8.91 -1.20 14.45
C CYS A 174 7.83 -0.76 15.45
N GLY A 175 7.46 -1.61 16.40
CA GLY A 175 6.50 -1.28 17.45
C GLY A 175 5.03 -1.45 17.04
N ILE A 176 4.74 -2.10 15.92
CA ILE A 176 3.39 -2.51 15.54
C ILE A 176 3.10 -3.85 16.21
N GLY A 177 2.19 -3.89 17.17
CA GLY A 177 1.87 -5.09 17.94
C GLY A 177 0.38 -5.26 18.20
N GLY A 178 0.03 -6.26 19.00
CA GLY A 178 -1.36 -6.52 19.44
C GLY A 178 -2.31 -6.70 18.26
N LYS A 179 -3.53 -6.19 18.40
CA LYS A 179 -4.60 -6.33 17.41
C LYS A 179 -4.26 -5.71 16.04
N LEU A 180 -3.44 -4.67 16.01
CA LEU A 180 -3.02 -4.08 14.74
C LEU A 180 -2.08 -5.01 13.97
N LEU A 181 -1.18 -5.73 14.64
CA LEU A 181 -0.34 -6.74 14.00
C LEU A 181 -1.17 -7.94 13.50
N ASP A 182 -2.15 -8.38 14.29
CA ASP A 182 -3.11 -9.42 13.88
C ASP A 182 -3.88 -8.98 12.63
N TRP A 183 -4.31 -7.71 12.60
CA TRP A 183 -4.97 -7.11 11.45
C TRP A 183 -4.10 -7.10 10.19
N PHE A 184 -2.80 -6.73 10.30
CA PHE A 184 -1.87 -6.80 9.17
C PHE A 184 -1.64 -8.23 8.72
N HIS A 185 -1.55 -9.17 9.65
CA HIS A 185 -1.45 -10.59 9.32
C HIS A 185 -2.66 -11.05 8.51
N ASP A 186 -3.86 -10.72 8.96
CA ASP A 186 -5.10 -11.08 8.28
C ASP A 186 -5.29 -10.33 6.95
N TYR A 187 -4.85 -9.05 6.88
CA TYR A 187 -4.86 -8.26 5.65
C TYR A 187 -4.00 -8.86 4.54
N LEU A 188 -2.87 -9.48 4.88
CA LEU A 188 -1.94 -10.08 3.93
C LEU A 188 -2.32 -11.50 3.53
N ASN A 189 -3.00 -12.24 4.41
CA ASN A 189 -3.33 -13.65 4.20
C ASN A 189 -4.70 -13.85 3.54
N ASP A 190 -4.87 -15.05 2.96
CA ASP A 190 -6.11 -15.50 2.32
C ASP A 190 -6.66 -14.55 1.26
N ARG A 191 -5.77 -13.80 0.61
CA ARG A 191 -6.14 -12.92 -0.49
C ARG A 191 -6.37 -13.71 -1.76
N MET A 192 -7.43 -13.33 -2.47
CA MET A 192 -7.79 -13.91 -3.75
C MET A 192 -7.72 -12.86 -4.85
N GLN A 193 -7.30 -13.27 -6.04
CA GLN A 193 -7.27 -12.39 -7.20
C GLN A 193 -7.75 -13.12 -8.47
N ARG A 194 -8.34 -12.36 -9.38
CA ARG A 194 -8.68 -12.83 -10.72
C ARG A 194 -8.35 -11.76 -11.76
N VAL A 195 -7.99 -12.19 -12.94
CA VAL A 195 -7.75 -11.25 -14.07
C VAL A 195 -9.07 -10.89 -14.72
N VAL A 196 -9.24 -9.61 -15.06
CA VAL A 196 -10.42 -9.09 -15.78
C VAL A 196 -9.96 -8.41 -17.07
N ILE A 197 -10.42 -8.91 -18.21
CA ILE A 197 -10.13 -8.36 -19.54
C ILE A 197 -11.42 -8.29 -20.34
N ASN A 198 -11.79 -7.12 -20.85
CA ASN A 198 -12.98 -6.90 -21.67
C ASN A 198 -14.26 -7.50 -21.05
N GLY A 199 -14.44 -7.35 -19.75
CA GLY A 199 -15.59 -7.88 -19.02
C GLY A 199 -15.55 -9.39 -18.73
N GLN A 200 -14.54 -10.10 -19.21
CA GLN A 200 -14.34 -11.53 -18.91
C GLN A 200 -13.45 -11.73 -17.69
N ASN A 201 -13.80 -12.70 -16.84
CA ASN A 201 -13.10 -13.00 -15.61
C ASN A 201 -12.38 -14.36 -15.70
N SER A 202 -11.13 -14.42 -15.25
CA SER A 202 -10.47 -15.70 -14.97
C SER A 202 -11.03 -16.36 -13.72
N SER A 203 -10.66 -17.60 -13.46
CA SER A 203 -10.85 -18.22 -12.13
C SER A 203 -10.10 -17.46 -11.04
N TRP A 204 -10.62 -17.50 -9.83
CA TRP A 204 -9.93 -16.98 -8.64
C TRP A 204 -8.65 -17.76 -8.35
N LYS A 205 -7.61 -17.04 -7.96
CA LYS A 205 -6.32 -17.60 -7.54
C LYS A 205 -5.90 -17.01 -6.21
N HIS A 206 -5.38 -17.86 -5.34
CA HIS A 206 -4.83 -17.43 -4.05
C HIS A 206 -3.50 -16.69 -4.24
N THR A 207 -3.28 -15.65 -3.43
CA THR A 207 -2.05 -14.86 -3.41
C THR A 207 -1.24 -15.23 -2.17
N SER A 208 -0.07 -15.84 -2.36
CA SER A 208 0.79 -16.35 -1.26
C SER A 208 1.93 -15.38 -0.87
N SER A 209 2.14 -14.32 -1.64
CA SER A 209 3.21 -13.34 -1.42
C SER A 209 2.83 -11.99 -2.03
N GLY A 210 3.59 -10.96 -1.69
CA GLY A 210 3.42 -9.62 -2.25
C GLY A 210 2.41 -8.76 -1.52
N VAL A 211 2.35 -7.51 -1.95
CA VAL A 211 1.37 -6.50 -1.51
C VAL A 211 0.59 -5.99 -2.71
N PRO A 212 -0.73 -5.71 -2.60
CA PRO A 212 -1.55 -5.38 -3.76
C PRO A 212 -1.08 -4.08 -4.44
N GLN A 213 -0.76 -4.15 -5.74
CA GLN A 213 -0.45 -2.97 -6.54
C GLN A 213 -1.72 -2.16 -6.81
N GLY A 214 -1.94 -1.10 -6.04
CA GLY A 214 -3.15 -0.26 -6.11
C GLY A 214 -3.90 -0.15 -4.77
N SER A 215 -3.39 -0.79 -3.70
CA SER A 215 -3.80 -0.53 -2.32
C SER A 215 -3.12 0.72 -1.78
N VAL A 216 -3.63 1.25 -0.69
CA VAL A 216 -3.04 2.40 0.03
C VAL A 216 -1.86 1.97 0.88
N LEU A 217 -1.96 0.79 1.50
CA LEU A 217 -0.90 0.25 2.37
C LEU A 217 0.25 -0.40 1.62
N GLY A 218 0.04 -0.86 0.37
CA GLY A 218 1.07 -1.55 -0.41
C GLY A 218 2.41 -0.82 -0.46
N PRO A 219 2.45 0.47 -0.86
CA PRO A 219 3.69 1.24 -0.87
C PRO A 219 4.36 1.35 0.51
N LEU A 220 3.61 1.59 1.57
CA LEU A 220 4.14 1.69 2.93
C LEU A 220 4.75 0.37 3.41
N LEU A 221 4.05 -0.73 3.17
CA LEU A 221 4.51 -2.07 3.54
C LEU A 221 5.76 -2.47 2.75
N PHE A 222 5.82 -2.09 1.47
CA PHE A 222 7.01 -2.30 0.65
C PHE A 222 8.20 -1.46 1.16
N LEU A 223 7.99 -0.17 1.49
CA LEU A 223 9.03 0.67 2.08
C LEU A 223 9.62 0.04 3.35
N LEU A 224 8.77 -0.39 4.25
CA LEU A 224 9.22 -1.06 5.48
C LEU A 224 9.99 -2.34 5.17
N PHE A 225 9.54 -3.11 4.17
CA PHE A 225 10.19 -4.37 3.78
C PHE A 225 11.62 -4.16 3.30
N ILE A 226 11.89 -3.08 2.57
CA ILE A 226 13.22 -2.76 2.02
C ILE A 226 14.06 -1.80 2.89
N ASN A 227 13.52 -1.30 4.00
CA ASN A 227 14.10 -0.20 4.78
C ASN A 227 15.54 -0.41 5.27
N ASN A 228 16.08 -1.62 5.26
CA ASN A 228 17.43 -1.93 5.72
C ASN A 228 18.34 -2.36 4.57
N ILE A 229 18.09 -1.85 3.36
CA ILE A 229 18.85 -2.21 2.17
C ILE A 229 20.01 -1.22 1.90
N SER A 230 19.93 -0.04 2.48
CA SER A 230 20.95 1.02 2.45
C SER A 230 22.01 0.83 3.52
#